data_dfad3951ab06bbd727c07418fa42a125
#
_entry.id   dfad3951ab06bbd727c07418fa42a125
#
_cell.length_a   1.000
_cell.length_b   1.000
_cell.length_c   1.000
_cell.angle_alpha   90.00
_cell.angle_beta   90.00
_cell.angle_gamma   90.00
#
_symmetry.space_group_name_H-M   'P 1'
#
loop_
_entity.id
_entity.type
_entity.pdbx_description
1 polymer ?
#
loop_
_entity_poly.entity_id
_entity_poly.type
_entity_poly.pdbx_seq_one_letter_code
_entity_poly.pdbx_strand_id
1 'polypeptide(L)'
;MEKLSIDYYCFHDRDLSPEYGSLGETNEKLKEIVDLCKKMQDKTGKKLLWGTAKCFDHPRFMHGAGTSPSADVFAFAAAQIKNAIDATVKLGGQGYVFWGGREGYETLLNTNMGLELDNMARLMHLAVDYARSIGYTGDFYVEPKRRNPPSTSTTLTRQPSSVS
;
A
#
# COMPACT_ATOMS: atom_id res chain seq x y z
N MET A 1 3.60 -2.60 -23.63
CA MET A 1 4.30 -1.34 -23.35
C MET A 1 5.02 -0.81 -24.59
N GLU A 2 5.80 -1.62 -25.32
CA GLU A 2 6.51 -1.16 -26.53
C GLU A 2 5.56 -0.57 -27.59
N LYS A 3 4.49 -1.28 -27.94
CA LYS A 3 3.49 -0.82 -28.94
C LYS A 3 2.81 0.50 -28.57
N LEU A 4 2.82 0.92 -27.32
CA LEU A 4 2.18 2.13 -26.82
C LEU A 4 3.20 3.20 -26.42
N SER A 5 4.51 2.95 -26.64
CA SER A 5 5.61 3.84 -26.21
C SER A 5 5.54 4.21 -24.72
N ILE A 6 5.15 3.26 -23.86
CA ILE A 6 5.10 3.45 -22.41
C ILE A 6 6.40 2.99 -21.81
N ASP A 7 7.09 3.87 -21.07
CA ASP A 7 8.41 3.60 -20.48
C ASP A 7 8.35 3.20 -19.02
N TYR A 8 7.27 3.56 -18.33
CA TYR A 8 7.09 3.29 -16.91
C TYR A 8 5.93 2.34 -16.66
N TYR A 9 6.04 1.56 -15.57
CA TYR A 9 4.96 0.74 -15.05
C TYR A 9 4.87 0.89 -13.54
N CYS A 10 3.75 0.45 -12.96
CA CYS A 10 3.49 0.39 -11.54
C CYS A 10 3.02 -1.01 -11.17
N PHE A 11 3.05 -1.34 -9.88
CA PHE A 11 2.49 -2.61 -9.43
C PHE A 11 1.80 -2.51 -8.06
N HIS A 12 0.80 -3.37 -7.86
CA HIS A 12 0.43 -3.86 -6.55
C HIS A 12 1.06 -5.24 -6.35
N ASP A 13 1.57 -5.54 -5.16
CA ASP A 13 2.27 -6.80 -4.87
C ASP A 13 1.45 -8.04 -5.21
N ARG A 14 0.14 -8.02 -4.92
CA ARG A 14 -0.77 -9.15 -5.18
C ARG A 14 -1.23 -9.27 -6.63
N ASP A 15 -1.02 -8.25 -7.45
CA ASP A 15 -1.22 -8.33 -8.91
C ASP A 15 0.01 -8.96 -9.59
N LEU A 16 1.19 -8.85 -8.98
CA LEU A 16 2.38 -9.57 -9.42
C LEU A 16 2.35 -11.03 -9.01
N SER A 17 2.00 -11.30 -7.75
CA SER A 17 1.96 -12.65 -7.18
C SER A 17 0.80 -12.75 -6.20
N PRO A 18 -0.15 -13.69 -6.41
CA PRO A 18 -1.28 -13.85 -5.50
C PRO A 18 -0.85 -14.27 -4.10
N GLU A 19 -1.77 -14.29 -3.16
CA GLU A 19 -1.55 -14.87 -1.83
C GLU A 19 -1.63 -16.39 -1.92
N TYR A 20 -0.69 -17.09 -1.26
CA TYR A 20 -0.60 -18.54 -1.18
C TYR A 20 -0.98 -19.02 0.22
N GLY A 21 -0.76 -20.32 0.49
CA GLY A 21 -1.17 -20.96 1.74
C GLY A 21 -0.46 -20.46 3.01
N SER A 22 0.69 -19.82 2.86
CA SER A 22 1.43 -19.19 3.95
C SER A 22 2.07 -17.87 3.53
N LEU A 23 2.36 -16.99 4.52
CA LEU A 23 3.08 -15.75 4.26
C LEU A 23 4.49 -16.01 3.71
N GLY A 24 5.16 -17.06 4.20
CA GLY A 24 6.49 -17.47 3.72
C GLY A 24 6.47 -17.82 2.24
N GLU A 25 5.58 -18.73 1.84
CA GLU A 25 5.41 -19.12 0.45
C GLU A 25 5.04 -17.92 -0.45
N THR A 26 4.10 -17.10 0.01
CA THR A 26 3.69 -15.88 -0.70
C THR A 26 4.87 -14.95 -0.96
N ASN A 27 5.75 -14.78 0.03
CA ASN A 27 6.92 -13.91 -0.08
C ASN A 27 7.99 -14.50 -1.02
N GLU A 28 8.18 -15.81 -1.01
CA GLU A 28 9.09 -16.50 -1.94
C GLU A 28 8.61 -16.35 -3.38
N LYS A 29 7.32 -16.58 -3.63
CA LYS A 29 6.72 -16.40 -4.96
C LYS A 29 6.80 -14.96 -5.46
N LEU A 30 6.56 -13.99 -4.58
CA LEU A 30 6.75 -12.58 -4.94
C LEU A 30 8.20 -12.30 -5.35
N LYS A 31 9.19 -12.84 -4.63
CA LYS A 31 10.62 -12.66 -4.97
C LYS A 31 10.94 -13.25 -6.35
N GLU A 32 10.44 -14.46 -6.66
CA GLU A 32 10.62 -15.09 -7.98
C GLU A 32 10.11 -14.18 -9.12
N ILE A 33 8.90 -13.61 -8.95
CA ILE A 33 8.31 -12.71 -9.94
C ILE A 33 9.06 -11.37 -10.03
N VAL A 34 9.49 -10.82 -8.89
CA VAL A 34 10.31 -9.59 -8.87
C VAL A 34 11.64 -9.80 -9.60
N ASP A 35 12.27 -10.98 -9.46
CA ASP A 35 13.47 -11.35 -10.23
C ASP A 35 13.21 -11.42 -11.74
N LEU A 36 12.06 -11.95 -12.12
CA LEU A 36 11.64 -11.96 -13.52
C LEU A 36 11.41 -10.53 -14.04
N CYS A 37 10.70 -9.68 -13.25
CA CYS A 37 10.49 -8.28 -13.60
C CYS A 37 11.83 -7.55 -13.79
N LYS A 38 12.81 -7.78 -12.92
CA LYS A 38 14.14 -7.19 -13.07
C LYS A 38 14.83 -7.60 -14.37
N LYS A 39 14.81 -8.88 -14.72
CA LYS A 39 15.33 -9.37 -16.01
C LYS A 39 14.63 -8.73 -17.20
N MET A 40 13.31 -8.52 -17.09
CA MET A 40 12.54 -7.86 -18.15
C MET A 40 12.87 -6.36 -18.25
N GLN A 41 13.09 -5.67 -17.14
CA GLN A 41 13.58 -4.29 -17.13
C GLN A 41 14.93 -4.18 -17.87
N ASP A 42 15.87 -5.06 -17.54
CA ASP A 42 17.20 -5.07 -18.14
C ASP A 42 17.14 -5.34 -19.65
N LYS A 43 16.19 -6.17 -20.09
CA LYS A 43 15.98 -6.48 -21.52
C LYS A 43 15.28 -5.36 -22.28
N THR A 44 14.32 -4.66 -21.68
CA THR A 44 13.40 -3.75 -22.39
C THR A 44 13.68 -2.28 -22.11
N GLY A 45 14.51 -1.96 -21.14
CA GLY A 45 14.75 -0.58 -20.67
C GLY A 45 13.57 0.06 -19.93
N LYS A 46 12.47 -0.70 -19.68
CA LYS A 46 11.31 -0.19 -18.95
C LYS A 46 11.64 -0.02 -17.46
N LYS A 47 11.01 0.95 -16.81
CA LYS A 47 11.34 1.36 -15.44
C LYS A 47 10.11 1.27 -14.52
N LEU A 48 10.35 0.95 -13.26
CA LEU A 48 9.30 1.03 -12.25
C LEU A 48 9.10 2.49 -11.83
N LEU A 49 7.87 2.99 -11.91
CA LEU A 49 7.52 4.30 -11.38
C LEU A 49 7.27 4.19 -9.86
N TRP A 50 6.32 3.37 -9.45
CA TRP A 50 6.05 3.11 -8.04
C TRP A 50 5.51 1.68 -7.79
N GLY A 51 5.72 1.21 -6.57
CA GLY A 51 5.11 0.00 -6.06
C GLY A 51 4.17 0.29 -4.89
N THR A 52 3.26 -0.63 -4.60
CA THR A 52 2.38 -0.57 -3.44
C THR A 52 1.96 -1.95 -2.97
N ALA A 53 1.58 -2.06 -1.69
CA ALA A 53 0.97 -3.26 -1.13
C ALA A 53 -0.55 -3.22 -1.30
N LYS A 54 -1.15 -4.32 -1.77
CA LYS A 54 -2.60 -4.47 -1.97
C LYS A 54 -3.29 -4.85 -0.65
N CYS A 55 -3.33 -3.92 0.29
CA CYS A 55 -3.91 -4.11 1.63
C CYS A 55 -5.41 -3.77 1.67
N PHE A 56 -6.20 -4.23 0.68
CA PHE A 56 -7.61 -3.86 0.58
C PHE A 56 -8.53 -4.95 0.00
N ASP A 57 -8.02 -5.94 -0.72
CA ASP A 57 -8.85 -6.97 -1.37
C ASP A 57 -9.25 -8.10 -0.42
N HIS A 58 -8.29 -8.57 0.38
CA HIS A 58 -8.54 -9.71 1.25
C HIS A 58 -9.51 -9.34 2.38
N PRO A 59 -10.46 -10.22 2.74
CA PRO A 59 -11.43 -9.98 3.82
C PRO A 59 -10.83 -9.55 5.17
N ARG A 60 -9.56 -9.93 5.48
CA ARG A 60 -8.88 -9.49 6.70
C ARG A 60 -8.79 -7.97 6.82
N PHE A 61 -8.77 -7.25 5.69
CA PHE A 61 -8.66 -5.81 5.65
C PHE A 61 -10.02 -5.07 5.59
N MET A 62 -11.12 -5.79 5.80
CA MET A 62 -12.46 -5.17 5.68
C MET A 62 -12.68 -4.00 6.65
N HIS A 63 -11.99 -3.98 7.79
CA HIS A 63 -12.03 -2.91 8.78
C HIS A 63 -10.71 -2.11 8.84
N GLY A 64 -10.05 -1.97 7.68
CA GLY A 64 -8.76 -1.30 7.57
C GLY A 64 -7.57 -2.25 7.65
N ALA A 65 -6.44 -1.81 7.18
CA ALA A 65 -5.15 -2.48 7.30
C ALA A 65 -4.28 -1.72 8.30
N GLY A 66 -3.80 -0.54 7.94
CA GLY A 66 -3.01 0.33 8.82
C GLY A 66 -3.84 0.97 9.94
N THR A 67 -5.11 1.21 9.71
CA THR A 67 -6.06 1.72 10.72
C THR A 67 -6.66 0.62 11.59
N SER A 68 -6.42 -0.65 11.27
CA SER A 68 -7.07 -1.77 11.98
C SER A 68 -6.79 -1.75 13.48
N PRO A 69 -7.83 -1.94 14.33
CA PRO A 69 -7.65 -2.12 15.76
C PRO A 69 -7.12 -3.51 16.14
N SER A 70 -7.10 -4.46 15.19
CA SER A 70 -6.55 -5.80 15.38
C SER A 70 -5.04 -5.79 15.19
N ALA A 71 -4.29 -6.17 16.24
CA ALA A 71 -2.84 -6.25 16.19
C ALA A 71 -2.34 -7.24 15.12
N ASP A 72 -3.05 -8.35 14.91
CA ASP A 72 -2.67 -9.37 13.90
C ASP A 72 -2.85 -8.82 12.47
N VAL A 73 -3.94 -8.10 12.22
CA VAL A 73 -4.19 -7.47 10.91
C VAL A 73 -3.17 -6.37 10.64
N PHE A 74 -2.89 -5.54 11.65
CA PHE A 74 -1.86 -4.49 11.56
C PHE A 74 -0.48 -5.09 11.27
N ALA A 75 -0.07 -6.12 12.01
CA ALA A 75 1.22 -6.79 11.82
C ALA A 75 1.33 -7.43 10.44
N PHE A 76 0.25 -8.07 9.95
CA PHE A 76 0.21 -8.63 8.60
C PHE A 76 0.34 -7.54 7.53
N ALA A 77 -0.39 -6.44 7.67
CA ALA A 77 -0.29 -5.30 6.76
C ALA A 77 1.13 -4.72 6.74
N ALA A 78 1.75 -4.54 7.92
CA ALA A 78 3.13 -4.07 8.01
C ALA A 78 4.12 -5.01 7.31
N ALA A 79 3.99 -6.32 7.49
CA ALA A 79 4.82 -7.31 6.82
C ALA A 79 4.62 -7.30 5.30
N GLN A 80 3.39 -7.15 4.82
CA GLN A 80 3.08 -7.07 3.40
C GLN A 80 3.65 -5.79 2.78
N ILE A 81 3.50 -4.64 3.44
CA ILE A 81 4.07 -3.35 3.02
C ILE A 81 5.60 -3.43 2.96
N LYS A 82 6.23 -4.02 3.99
CA LYS A 82 7.68 -4.26 3.99
C LYS A 82 8.14 -5.00 2.73
N ASN A 83 7.49 -6.10 2.38
CA ASN A 83 7.85 -6.89 1.21
C ASN A 83 7.61 -6.15 -0.12
N ALA A 84 6.55 -5.33 -0.20
CA ALA A 84 6.30 -4.48 -1.36
C ALA A 84 7.36 -3.36 -1.49
N ILE A 85 7.86 -2.82 -0.38
CA ILE A 85 8.99 -1.88 -0.36
C ILE A 85 10.26 -2.57 -0.84
N ASP A 86 10.58 -3.79 -0.35
CA ASP A 86 11.74 -4.56 -0.81
C ASP A 86 11.70 -4.79 -2.33
N ALA A 87 10.53 -5.16 -2.86
CA ALA A 87 10.31 -5.31 -4.29
C ALA A 87 10.51 -3.98 -5.05
N THR A 88 9.99 -2.88 -4.52
CA THR A 88 10.13 -1.54 -5.10
C THR A 88 11.60 -1.12 -5.17
N VAL A 89 12.35 -1.32 -4.09
CA VAL A 89 13.79 -1.03 -4.03
C VAL A 89 14.56 -1.86 -5.05
N LYS A 90 14.31 -3.18 -5.10
CA LYS A 90 14.98 -4.10 -6.01
C LYS A 90 14.73 -3.77 -7.48
N LEU A 91 13.54 -3.28 -7.82
CA LEU A 91 13.17 -2.86 -9.16
C LEU A 91 13.56 -1.40 -9.48
N GLY A 92 14.19 -0.68 -8.54
CA GLY A 92 14.61 0.71 -8.73
C GLY A 92 13.43 1.68 -8.88
N GLY A 93 12.34 1.43 -8.14
CA GLY A 93 11.15 2.28 -8.16
C GLY A 93 11.45 3.70 -7.66
N GLN A 94 10.88 4.69 -8.35
CA GLN A 94 11.05 6.10 -8.00
C GLN A 94 10.21 6.50 -6.79
N GLY A 95 9.08 5.83 -6.58
CA GLY A 95 8.17 6.09 -5.47
C GLY A 95 7.55 4.83 -4.87
N TYR A 96 6.97 4.99 -3.69
CA TYR A 96 6.10 4.01 -3.04
C TYR A 96 4.78 4.66 -2.66
N VAL A 97 3.65 4.02 -2.99
CA VAL A 97 2.33 4.56 -2.72
C VAL A 97 1.67 3.83 -1.55
N PHE A 98 1.22 4.58 -0.56
CA PHE A 98 0.27 4.10 0.44
C PHE A 98 -1.14 4.35 -0.07
N TRP A 99 -1.82 3.30 -0.52
CA TRP A 99 -3.19 3.41 -1.00
C TRP A 99 -4.20 2.97 0.06
N GLY A 100 -5.01 3.92 0.51
CA GLY A 100 -5.95 3.75 1.61
C GLY A 100 -7.31 3.17 1.23
N GLY A 101 -7.36 2.14 0.38
CA GLY A 101 -8.61 1.62 -0.18
C GLY A 101 -9.61 1.06 0.81
N ARG A 102 -9.16 0.61 1.98
CA ARG A 102 -9.99 0.10 3.08
C ARG A 102 -9.77 0.81 4.40
N GLU A 103 -8.92 1.83 4.40
CA GLU A 103 -8.66 2.59 5.61
C GLU A 103 -9.83 3.50 5.97
N GLY A 104 -10.00 3.73 7.27
CA GLY A 104 -11.10 4.53 7.82
C GLY A 104 -12.29 3.68 8.28
N TYR A 105 -13.34 4.34 8.71
CA TYR A 105 -14.49 3.78 9.40
C TYR A 105 -15.75 3.72 8.53
N GLU A 106 -16.66 2.81 8.85
CA GLU A 106 -18.00 2.74 8.24
C GLU A 106 -19.03 3.54 9.06
N THR A 107 -18.88 3.56 10.38
CA THR A 107 -19.73 4.33 11.29
C THR A 107 -18.92 4.90 12.44
N LEU A 108 -19.25 6.14 12.85
CA LEU A 108 -18.61 6.79 13.98
C LEU A 108 -19.00 6.19 15.34
N LEU A 109 -20.14 5.49 15.41
CA LEU A 109 -20.73 5.03 16.67
C LEU A 109 -19.90 3.95 17.38
N ASN A 110 -19.13 3.17 16.63
CA ASN A 110 -18.31 2.07 17.14
C ASN A 110 -16.84 2.18 16.72
N THR A 111 -16.40 3.37 16.36
CA THR A 111 -15.03 3.63 15.88
C THR A 111 -14.24 4.44 16.88
N ASN A 112 -13.08 3.95 17.28
CA ASN A 112 -12.08 4.75 18.00
C ASN A 112 -11.17 5.44 16.96
N MET A 113 -11.58 6.61 16.49
CA MET A 113 -10.86 7.37 15.46
C MET A 113 -9.44 7.75 15.91
N GLY A 114 -9.22 8.04 17.18
CA GLY A 114 -7.89 8.34 17.71
C GLY A 114 -6.94 7.16 17.51
N LEU A 115 -7.37 5.98 17.97
CA LEU A 115 -6.59 4.74 17.80
C LEU A 115 -6.31 4.42 16.32
N GLU A 116 -7.30 4.58 15.44
CA GLU A 116 -7.13 4.31 14.00
C GLU A 116 -6.10 5.25 13.37
N LEU A 117 -6.15 6.54 13.71
CA LEU A 117 -5.18 7.53 13.21
C LEU A 117 -3.77 7.26 13.76
N ASP A 118 -3.66 6.93 15.06
CA ASP A 118 -2.37 6.58 15.68
C ASP A 118 -1.77 5.33 15.05
N ASN A 119 -2.59 4.30 14.78
CA ASN A 119 -2.16 3.09 14.10
C ASN A 119 -1.66 3.40 12.68
N MET A 120 -2.41 4.20 11.92
CA MET A 120 -1.99 4.60 10.55
C MET A 120 -0.67 5.37 10.58
N ALA A 121 -0.53 6.36 11.46
CA ALA A 121 0.71 7.12 11.61
C ALA A 121 1.87 6.20 11.97
N ARG A 122 1.66 5.28 12.90
CA ARG A 122 2.66 4.27 13.31
C ARG A 122 3.08 3.39 12.14
N LEU A 123 2.12 2.90 11.33
CA LEU A 123 2.42 2.07 10.18
C LEU A 123 3.26 2.82 9.14
N MET A 124 2.88 4.06 8.84
CA MET A 124 3.63 4.89 7.88
C MET A 124 5.05 5.16 8.37
N HIS A 125 5.24 5.51 9.65
CA HIS A 125 6.57 5.69 10.22
C HIS A 125 7.40 4.41 10.14
N LEU A 126 6.86 3.26 10.56
CA LEU A 126 7.55 1.97 10.47
C LEU A 126 7.98 1.66 9.03
N ALA A 127 7.12 1.91 8.05
CA ALA A 127 7.41 1.66 6.65
C ALA A 127 8.50 2.60 6.10
N VAL A 128 8.41 3.89 6.40
CA VAL A 128 9.40 4.90 5.97
C VAL A 128 10.75 4.64 6.63
N ASP A 129 10.78 4.42 7.93
CA ASP A 129 12.02 4.14 8.68
C ASP A 129 12.69 2.87 8.16
N TYR A 130 11.91 1.81 7.93
CA TYR A 130 12.42 0.61 7.31
C TYR A 130 13.03 0.89 5.92
N ALA A 131 12.30 1.55 5.05
CA ALA A 131 12.77 1.86 3.70
C ALA A 131 14.06 2.68 3.72
N ARG A 132 14.15 3.69 4.59
CA ARG A 132 15.37 4.50 4.76
C ARG A 132 16.53 3.65 5.30
N SER A 133 16.26 2.72 6.20
CA SER A 133 17.28 1.81 6.76
C SER A 133 17.93 0.90 5.73
N ILE A 134 17.18 0.55 4.66
CA ILE A 134 17.69 -0.25 3.53
C ILE A 134 18.19 0.59 2.35
N GLY A 135 18.32 1.91 2.54
CA GLY A 135 18.90 2.83 1.56
C GLY A 135 17.92 3.33 0.48
N TYR A 136 16.61 3.15 0.66
CA TYR A 136 15.63 3.69 -0.27
C TYR A 136 15.54 5.22 -0.17
N THR A 137 15.74 5.92 -1.28
CA THR A 137 15.73 7.39 -1.37
C THR A 137 14.51 7.93 -2.13
N GLY A 138 13.67 7.05 -2.69
CA GLY A 138 12.48 7.45 -3.44
C GLY A 138 11.42 8.14 -2.58
N ASP A 139 10.44 8.70 -3.25
CA ASP A 139 9.35 9.43 -2.60
C ASP A 139 8.27 8.47 -2.07
N PHE A 140 7.56 8.93 -1.03
CA PHE A 140 6.37 8.28 -0.51
C PHE A 140 5.14 9.13 -0.83
N TYR A 141 4.13 8.47 -1.38
CA TYR A 141 2.86 9.09 -1.73
C TYR A 141 1.74 8.48 -0.91
N VAL A 142 0.76 9.30 -0.56
CA VAL A 142 -0.48 8.84 0.08
C VAL A 142 -1.62 9.10 -0.89
N GLU A 143 -2.32 8.03 -1.27
CA GLU A 143 -3.51 8.10 -2.09
C GLU A 143 -4.73 7.77 -1.23
N PRO A 144 -5.41 8.79 -0.66
CA PRO A 144 -6.58 8.57 0.17
C PRO A 144 -7.78 8.23 -0.70
N LYS A 145 -8.48 7.15 -0.38
CA LYS A 145 -9.76 6.84 -0.99
C LYS A 145 -10.89 7.24 -0.06
N ARG A 146 -11.77 8.12 -0.53
CA ARG A 146 -13.02 8.40 0.17
C ARG A 146 -13.88 7.12 0.17
N ARG A 147 -14.22 6.59 1.34
CA ARG A 147 -15.25 5.55 1.42
C ARG A 147 -16.56 6.12 0.91
N ASN A 148 -17.21 5.41 0.01
CA ASN A 148 -18.59 5.73 -0.36
C ASN A 148 -19.44 5.44 0.88
N PRO A 149 -20.10 6.45 1.47
CA PRO A 149 -21.09 6.18 2.48
C PRO A 149 -22.16 5.26 1.91
N PRO A 150 -22.77 4.37 2.71
CA PRO A 150 -23.97 3.68 2.28
C PRO A 150 -24.96 4.72 1.76
N SER A 151 -25.75 4.37 0.78
CA SER A 151 -26.59 5.26 -0.06
C SER A 151 -27.61 6.14 0.69
N THR A 152 -27.55 6.21 2.00
CA THR A 152 -28.46 6.97 2.88
C THR A 152 -27.77 8.00 3.78
N SER A 153 -26.45 8.25 3.66
CA SER A 153 -25.80 9.22 4.53
C SER A 153 -25.70 10.59 3.88
N THR A 154 -26.27 11.58 4.53
CA THR A 154 -26.16 13.00 4.27
C THR A 154 -24.69 13.43 4.23
N THR A 155 -24.29 14.03 3.14
CA THR A 155 -22.93 14.53 2.92
C THR A 155 -22.65 15.71 3.86
N LEU A 156 -21.89 15.49 4.94
CA LEU A 156 -21.27 16.57 5.68
C LEU A 156 -20.07 17.09 4.87
N THR A 157 -20.31 18.06 4.02
CA THR A 157 -19.24 18.86 3.41
C THR A 157 -18.61 19.73 4.50
N ARG A 158 -17.42 19.38 4.94
CA ARG A 158 -16.60 20.27 5.75
C ARG A 158 -16.06 21.36 4.82
N GLN A 159 -16.56 22.57 4.94
CA GLN A 159 -15.92 23.72 4.32
C GLN A 159 -14.55 23.96 4.96
N PRO A 160 -13.53 24.32 4.18
CA PRO A 160 -12.26 24.73 4.77
C PRO A 160 -12.49 26.03 5.55
N SER A 161 -12.16 26.00 6.85
CA SER A 161 -12.10 27.22 7.66
C SER A 161 -10.95 28.07 7.11
N SER A 162 -11.28 29.23 6.59
CA SER A 162 -10.33 30.30 6.30
C SER A 162 -9.65 30.68 7.60
N VAL A 163 -8.34 30.44 7.70
CA VAL A 163 -7.50 31.00 8.74
C VAL A 163 -7.14 32.41 8.26
N SER A 164 -7.69 33.42 8.94
CA SER A 164 -7.23 34.80 8.91
C SER A 164 -6.04 34.98 9.86
#